data_f150cacfaad8ed95431cc4084eb5f0d4
#
_entry.id   f150cacfaad8ed95431cc4084eb5f0d4
#
_cell.length_a   1.000
_cell.length_b   1.000
_cell.length_c   1.000
_cell.angle_alpha   90.00
_cell.angle_beta   90.00
_cell.angle_gamma   90.00
#
_symmetry.space_group_name_H-M   'P 1'
#
loop_
_entity.id
_entity.type
_entity.pdbx_description
1 polymer ?
#
loop_
_entity_poly.entity_id
_entity_poly.type
_entity_poly.pdbx_seq_one_letter_code
_entity_poly.pdbx_strand_id
1 'polypeptide(L)'
;LDTKEFGKILAVDGDIMLTQRDEFIYHELLVHVPMAINPNIKEVLVIGGGDGGVVRELTKYDSIEIIDVVEIDEELEKVCKEYFPEIANSLSDPRVHMYHEDGVRFIRSLDDEYDLIVIDSPNPYGVGEGLFTREFYGLCYKALHQDGIMINQHESPFYRDESYMVQRMHQRIVQSFPIVKVYQGFIPSY
;
A
#
# COMPACT_ATOMS: atom_id res chain seq x y z
N LEU A 1 -14.80 2.85 15.21
CA LEU A 1 -14.81 3.19 16.66
C LEU A 1 -14.37 4.62 16.87
N ASP A 2 -14.96 5.31 17.88
CA ASP A 2 -14.53 6.67 18.28
C ASP A 2 -13.74 6.59 19.58
N THR A 3 -12.58 7.25 19.61
CA THR A 3 -11.71 7.34 20.79
C THR A 3 -11.41 8.79 21.15
N LYS A 4 -11.06 9.03 22.42
CA LYS A 4 -10.69 10.36 22.86
C LYS A 4 -9.28 10.79 22.42
N GLU A 5 -8.39 9.82 22.25
CA GLU A 5 -6.97 10.07 22.02
C GLU A 5 -6.61 10.03 20.53
N PHE A 6 -7.13 9.05 19.79
CA PHE A 6 -6.78 8.80 18.40
C PHE A 6 -7.86 9.20 17.38
N GLY A 7 -8.98 9.79 17.85
CA GLY A 7 -10.13 10.07 17.00
C GLY A 7 -10.84 8.81 16.57
N LYS A 8 -11.29 8.78 15.33
CA LYS A 8 -11.89 7.57 14.76
C LYS A 8 -10.83 6.51 14.47
N ILE A 9 -11.19 5.26 14.70
CA ILE A 9 -10.35 4.08 14.40
C ILE A 9 -11.11 3.19 13.43
N LEU A 10 -10.43 2.79 12.36
CA LEU A 10 -10.85 1.70 11.49
C LEU A 10 -10.18 0.41 11.97
N ALA A 11 -10.98 -0.62 12.18
CA ALA A 11 -10.49 -1.95 12.51
C ALA A 11 -11.20 -3.00 11.65
N VAL A 12 -10.43 -3.97 11.14
CA VAL A 12 -10.92 -5.11 10.35
C VAL A 12 -10.49 -6.38 11.08
N ASP A 13 -11.43 -7.26 11.37
CA ASP A 13 -11.23 -8.54 12.08
C ASP A 13 -10.51 -8.42 13.45
N GLY A 14 -10.52 -7.23 14.05
CA GLY A 14 -9.90 -6.96 15.34
C GLY A 14 -8.55 -6.26 15.25
N ASP A 15 -7.94 -6.18 14.07
CA ASP A 15 -6.70 -5.46 13.83
C ASP A 15 -6.97 -3.99 13.48
N ILE A 16 -6.17 -3.08 14.02
CA ILE A 16 -6.27 -1.65 13.70
C ILE A 16 -5.62 -1.40 12.34
N MET A 17 -6.43 -0.91 11.39
CA MET A 17 -5.94 -0.55 10.06
C MET A 17 -5.44 0.89 10.01
N LEU A 18 -6.19 1.81 10.62
CA LEU A 18 -5.78 3.22 10.74
C LEU A 18 -6.46 3.91 11.92
N THR A 19 -5.84 4.99 12.38
CA THR A 19 -6.49 5.97 13.24
C THR A 19 -6.44 7.35 12.61
N GLN A 20 -7.50 8.12 12.80
CA GLN A 20 -7.63 9.47 12.24
C GLN A 20 -6.48 10.41 12.62
N ARG A 21 -5.85 10.16 13.77
CA ARG A 21 -4.82 11.04 14.33
C ARG A 21 -3.44 10.84 13.71
N ASP A 22 -3.04 9.63 13.40
CA ASP A 22 -1.65 9.34 13.04
C ASP A 22 -1.46 8.46 11.79
N GLU A 23 -2.56 8.11 11.07
CA GLU A 23 -2.50 7.35 9.82
C GLU A 23 -1.57 7.99 8.78
N PHE A 24 -1.49 9.34 8.79
CA PHE A 24 -0.69 10.08 7.82
C PHE A 24 0.80 9.71 7.90
N ILE A 25 1.31 9.34 9.07
CA ILE A 25 2.72 8.93 9.23
C ILE A 25 3.00 7.70 8.35
N TYR A 26 2.09 6.75 8.35
CA TYR A 26 2.18 5.54 7.53
C TYR A 26 2.07 5.85 6.03
N HIS A 27 1.04 6.54 5.62
CA HIS A 27 0.78 6.84 4.21
C HIS A 27 1.85 7.75 3.60
N GLU A 28 2.34 8.73 4.34
CA GLU A 28 3.47 9.57 3.91
C GLU A 28 4.74 8.76 3.68
N LEU A 29 5.03 7.77 4.54
CA LEU A 29 6.18 6.89 4.36
C LEU A 29 6.06 6.01 3.11
N LEU A 30 4.87 5.52 2.78
CA LEU A 30 4.64 4.72 1.59
C LEU A 30 4.80 5.53 0.29
N VAL A 31 4.49 6.83 0.30
CA VAL A 31 4.47 7.64 -0.91
C VAL A 31 5.68 8.54 -1.04
N HIS A 32 6.02 9.32 -0.01
CA HIS A 32 7.06 10.33 -0.15
C HIS A 32 8.47 9.76 -0.25
N VAL A 33 8.72 8.57 0.29
CA VAL A 33 10.02 7.91 0.17
C VAL A 33 10.32 7.52 -1.29
N PRO A 34 9.47 6.75 -2.01
CA PRO A 34 9.71 6.46 -3.41
C PRO A 34 9.69 7.72 -4.30
N MET A 35 8.81 8.69 -4.05
CA MET A 35 8.77 9.96 -4.80
C MET A 35 10.05 10.80 -4.63
N ALA A 36 10.70 10.74 -3.46
CA ALA A 36 11.99 11.39 -3.23
C ALA A 36 13.15 10.67 -3.96
N ILE A 37 13.04 9.36 -4.19
CA ILE A 37 14.04 8.58 -4.93
C ILE A 37 13.89 8.81 -6.44
N ASN A 38 12.65 8.76 -6.94
CA ASN A 38 12.34 9.02 -8.35
C ASN A 38 11.23 10.07 -8.48
N PRO A 39 11.56 11.35 -8.72
CA PRO A 39 10.55 12.40 -8.87
C PRO A 39 9.80 12.38 -10.22
N ASN A 40 10.14 11.45 -11.11
CA ASN A 40 9.54 11.33 -12.44
C ASN A 40 8.44 10.26 -12.51
N ILE A 41 7.99 9.73 -11.36
CA ILE A 41 6.89 8.78 -11.29
C ILE A 41 5.62 9.42 -11.85
N LYS A 42 4.95 8.70 -12.76
CA LYS A 42 3.72 9.11 -13.46
C LYS A 42 2.60 8.09 -13.33
N GLU A 43 2.93 6.82 -13.43
CA GLU A 43 1.98 5.70 -13.45
C GLU A 43 2.16 4.86 -12.19
N VAL A 44 1.11 4.82 -11.36
CA VAL A 44 1.16 4.19 -10.04
C VAL A 44 0.08 3.13 -9.92
N LEU A 45 0.47 1.95 -9.46
CA LEU A 45 -0.44 0.90 -9.01
C LEU A 45 -0.43 0.82 -7.49
N VAL A 46 -1.61 0.88 -6.88
CA VAL A 46 -1.83 0.63 -5.45
C VAL A 46 -2.62 -0.67 -5.30
N ILE A 47 -2.05 -1.64 -4.58
CA ILE A 47 -2.73 -2.90 -4.26
C ILE A 47 -3.14 -2.86 -2.79
N GLY A 48 -4.44 -2.90 -2.52
CA GLY A 48 -5.07 -2.47 -1.28
C GLY A 48 -5.34 -0.97 -1.29
N GLY A 49 -5.29 -0.33 -0.13
CA GLY A 49 -5.43 1.12 -0.02
C GLY A 49 -6.84 1.65 -0.25
N GLY A 50 -7.87 0.82 -0.07
CA GLY A 50 -9.28 1.21 -0.19
C GLY A 50 -9.73 2.27 0.81
N ASP A 51 -8.92 2.61 1.80
CA ASP A 51 -9.15 3.74 2.70
C ASP A 51 -8.86 5.11 2.05
N GLY A 52 -8.03 5.14 0.99
CA GLY A 52 -7.65 6.34 0.25
C GLY A 52 -6.43 7.09 0.80
N GLY A 53 -5.78 6.62 1.87
CA GLY A 53 -4.65 7.32 2.48
C GLY A 53 -3.43 7.42 1.57
N VAL A 54 -3.04 6.32 0.94
CA VAL A 54 -1.97 6.30 -0.09
C VAL A 54 -2.34 7.21 -1.26
N VAL A 55 -3.57 7.13 -1.73
CA VAL A 55 -4.06 7.94 -2.86
C VAL A 55 -4.03 9.43 -2.52
N ARG A 56 -4.42 9.82 -1.29
CA ARG A 56 -4.33 11.20 -0.83
C ARG A 56 -2.90 11.74 -0.91
N GLU A 57 -1.92 10.95 -0.53
CA GLU A 57 -0.53 11.36 -0.61
C GLU A 57 -0.01 11.43 -2.05
N LEU A 58 -0.40 10.48 -2.90
CA LEU A 58 -0.05 10.47 -4.33
C LEU A 58 -0.63 11.67 -5.07
N THR A 59 -1.88 12.06 -4.78
CA THR A 59 -2.55 13.19 -5.45
C THR A 59 -1.91 14.54 -5.18
N LYS A 60 -1.03 14.66 -4.19
CA LYS A 60 -0.22 15.87 -3.93
C LYS A 60 0.86 16.13 -4.99
N TYR A 61 1.15 15.16 -5.85
CA TYR A 61 2.16 15.26 -6.89
C TYR A 61 1.52 15.49 -8.25
N ASP A 62 1.79 16.65 -8.85
CA ASP A 62 1.29 17.00 -10.18
C ASP A 62 1.93 16.16 -11.30
N SER A 63 3.06 15.51 -11.03
CA SER A 63 3.75 14.62 -11.99
C SER A 63 3.00 13.31 -12.21
N ILE A 64 2.16 12.88 -11.26
CA ILE A 64 1.42 11.63 -11.37
C ILE A 64 0.22 11.82 -12.31
N GLU A 65 0.16 10.98 -13.33
CA GLU A 65 -0.84 11.03 -14.39
C GLU A 65 -1.95 9.98 -14.19
N ILE A 66 -1.58 8.79 -13.67
CA ILE A 66 -2.50 7.65 -13.46
C ILE A 66 -2.25 7.02 -12.08
N ILE A 67 -3.34 6.72 -11.38
CA ILE A 67 -3.34 5.97 -10.12
C ILE A 67 -4.38 4.86 -10.23
N ASP A 68 -3.93 3.64 -10.50
CA ASP A 68 -4.79 2.47 -10.47
C ASP A 68 -4.81 1.88 -9.06
N VAL A 69 -6.00 1.72 -8.48
CA VAL A 69 -6.19 1.18 -7.13
C VAL A 69 -6.97 -0.13 -7.23
N VAL A 70 -6.37 -1.20 -6.72
CA VAL A 70 -6.95 -2.54 -6.75
C VAL A 70 -7.26 -2.98 -5.33
N GLU A 71 -8.52 -2.82 -4.93
CA GLU A 71 -9.03 -3.18 -3.60
C GLU A 71 -10.03 -4.33 -3.72
N ILE A 72 -9.84 -5.38 -2.95
CA ILE A 72 -10.72 -6.55 -3.00
C ILE A 72 -12.04 -6.32 -2.26
N ASP A 73 -12.03 -5.44 -1.25
CA ASP A 73 -13.19 -5.14 -0.41
C ASP A 73 -13.85 -3.80 -0.78
N GLU A 74 -14.87 -3.86 -1.62
CA GLU A 74 -15.66 -2.69 -2.00
C GLU A 74 -16.35 -2.03 -0.79
N GLU A 75 -16.67 -2.77 0.26
CA GLU A 75 -17.31 -2.21 1.46
C GLU A 75 -16.34 -1.35 2.26
N LEU A 76 -15.04 -1.66 2.26
CA LEU A 76 -14.01 -0.83 2.88
C LEU A 76 -14.02 0.59 2.32
N GLU A 77 -14.05 0.74 0.99
CA GLU A 77 -14.13 2.03 0.31
C GLU A 77 -15.37 2.83 0.75
N LYS A 78 -16.55 2.19 0.80
CA LYS A 78 -17.81 2.83 1.21
C LYS A 78 -17.76 3.31 2.65
N VAL A 79 -17.25 2.47 3.55
CA VAL A 79 -17.10 2.79 4.97
C VAL A 79 -16.12 3.95 5.15
N CYS A 80 -15.01 3.96 4.42
CA CYS A 80 -14.03 5.03 4.51
C CYS A 80 -14.57 6.35 3.94
N LYS A 81 -15.31 6.33 2.85
CA LYS A 81 -15.99 7.52 2.32
C LYS A 81 -17.02 8.10 3.29
N GLU A 82 -17.72 7.27 4.07
CA GLU A 82 -18.70 7.72 5.05
C GLU A 82 -18.06 8.25 6.34
N TYR A 83 -17.06 7.55 6.88
CA TYR A 83 -16.53 7.82 8.22
C TYR A 83 -15.19 8.56 8.24
N PHE A 84 -14.42 8.51 7.15
CA PHE A 84 -13.10 9.15 6.99
C PHE A 84 -13.02 9.96 5.68
N PRO A 85 -13.99 10.86 5.41
CA PRO A 85 -14.04 11.59 4.15
C PRO A 85 -12.79 12.44 3.89
N GLU A 86 -12.11 12.90 4.93
CA GLU A 86 -10.84 13.63 4.84
C GLU A 86 -9.69 12.81 4.21
N ILE A 87 -9.79 11.47 4.25
CA ILE A 87 -8.85 10.55 3.64
C ILE A 87 -9.40 10.06 2.30
N ALA A 88 -10.60 9.46 2.33
CA ALA A 88 -11.19 8.73 1.21
C ALA A 88 -11.69 9.62 0.05
N ASN A 89 -11.87 10.94 0.24
CA ASN A 89 -12.27 11.83 -0.85
C ASN A 89 -11.24 11.87 -1.99
N SER A 90 -9.98 11.56 -1.71
CA SER A 90 -8.92 11.43 -2.72
C SER A 90 -9.20 10.36 -3.77
N LEU A 91 -9.96 9.32 -3.43
CA LEU A 91 -10.39 8.27 -4.36
C LEU A 91 -11.30 8.80 -5.49
N SER A 92 -11.77 10.04 -5.40
CA SER A 92 -12.56 10.71 -6.44
C SER A 92 -11.72 11.62 -7.34
N ASP A 93 -10.41 11.68 -7.20
CA ASP A 93 -9.50 12.41 -8.09
C ASP A 93 -9.61 11.84 -9.52
N PRO A 94 -9.67 12.68 -10.56
CA PRO A 94 -9.87 12.22 -11.95
C PRO A 94 -8.75 11.32 -12.48
N ARG A 95 -7.59 11.27 -11.84
CA ARG A 95 -6.47 10.38 -12.17
C ARG A 95 -6.61 8.97 -11.58
N VAL A 96 -7.60 8.77 -10.69
CA VAL A 96 -7.78 7.52 -9.94
C VAL A 96 -8.76 6.60 -10.66
N HIS A 97 -8.36 5.36 -10.87
CA HIS A 97 -9.21 4.29 -11.37
C HIS A 97 -9.29 3.19 -10.30
N MET A 98 -10.51 2.94 -9.83
CA MET A 98 -10.79 1.91 -8.83
C MET A 98 -11.15 0.59 -9.50
N TYR A 99 -10.51 -0.50 -9.06
CA TYR A 99 -10.80 -1.87 -9.47
C TYR A 99 -11.11 -2.71 -8.23
N HIS A 100 -12.31 -3.30 -8.19
CA HIS A 100 -12.70 -4.20 -7.10
C HIS A 100 -12.43 -5.64 -7.49
N GLU A 101 -11.16 -6.06 -7.33
CA GLU A 101 -10.74 -7.41 -7.65
C GLU A 101 -9.48 -7.85 -6.86
N ASP A 102 -9.11 -9.12 -7.01
CA ASP A 102 -7.91 -9.69 -6.41
C ASP A 102 -6.64 -9.12 -7.04
N GLY A 103 -5.77 -8.48 -6.23
CA GLY A 103 -4.52 -7.86 -6.67
C GLY A 103 -3.54 -8.84 -7.33
N VAL A 104 -3.49 -10.12 -6.88
CA VAL A 104 -2.67 -11.14 -7.53
C VAL A 104 -3.18 -11.46 -8.93
N ARG A 105 -4.50 -11.50 -9.10
CA ARG A 105 -5.12 -11.72 -10.40
C ARG A 105 -4.89 -10.54 -11.34
N PHE A 106 -5.07 -9.33 -10.84
CA PHE A 106 -4.88 -8.09 -11.60
C PHE A 106 -3.47 -8.00 -12.20
N ILE A 107 -2.44 -8.19 -11.36
CA ILE A 107 -1.05 -7.99 -11.78
C ILE A 107 -0.54 -9.05 -12.77
N ARG A 108 -1.19 -10.21 -12.89
CA ARG A 108 -0.73 -11.30 -13.78
C ARG A 108 -0.68 -10.93 -15.26
N SER A 109 -1.55 -10.04 -15.71
CA SER A 109 -1.65 -9.61 -17.10
C SER A 109 -0.74 -8.46 -17.47
N LEU A 110 -0.10 -7.82 -16.47
CA LEU A 110 0.68 -6.60 -16.64
C LEU A 110 2.12 -6.90 -17.06
N ASP A 111 2.71 -5.99 -17.84
CA ASP A 111 4.07 -6.08 -18.35
C ASP A 111 4.59 -4.69 -18.68
N ASP A 112 5.53 -4.13 -17.88
CA ASP A 112 6.15 -2.83 -18.13
C ASP A 112 5.15 -1.67 -18.20
N GLU A 113 4.33 -1.48 -17.15
CA GLU A 113 3.20 -0.54 -17.14
C GLU A 113 3.27 0.53 -16.04
N TYR A 114 4.09 0.34 -14.98
CA TYR A 114 4.08 1.24 -13.84
C TYR A 114 5.47 1.71 -13.40
N ASP A 115 5.56 2.96 -12.97
CA ASP A 115 6.76 3.52 -12.32
C ASP A 115 6.83 3.18 -10.83
N LEU A 116 5.68 3.04 -10.18
CA LEU A 116 5.57 2.74 -8.76
C LEU A 116 4.46 1.71 -8.51
N ILE A 117 4.78 0.68 -7.74
CA ILE A 117 3.79 -0.24 -7.16
C ILE A 117 3.84 -0.10 -5.64
N VAL A 118 2.71 0.29 -5.04
CA VAL A 118 2.51 0.37 -3.60
C VAL A 118 1.66 -0.83 -3.17
N ILE A 119 2.17 -1.65 -2.25
CA ILE A 119 1.43 -2.75 -1.65
C ILE A 119 1.02 -2.31 -0.25
N ASP A 120 -0.22 -1.90 -0.14
CA ASP A 120 -0.89 -1.41 1.06
C ASP A 120 -1.99 -2.39 1.46
N SER A 121 -1.56 -3.58 1.85
CA SER A 121 -2.44 -4.69 2.21
C SER A 121 -2.24 -5.09 3.67
N PRO A 122 -3.28 -5.49 4.37
CA PRO A 122 -3.14 -6.05 5.71
C PRO A 122 -2.26 -7.30 5.72
N ASN A 123 -2.02 -7.83 6.89
CA ASN A 123 -1.12 -8.91 7.23
C ASN A 123 -1.08 -10.10 6.24
N PRO A 124 0.05 -10.86 6.19
CA PRO A 124 0.27 -11.98 5.28
C PRO A 124 -0.53 -13.24 5.63
N TYR A 125 -1.72 -13.07 6.20
CA TYR A 125 -2.63 -14.14 6.59
C TYR A 125 -3.97 -14.03 5.86
N GLY A 126 -4.63 -15.18 5.64
CA GLY A 126 -5.94 -15.21 5.01
C GLY A 126 -5.94 -14.74 3.55
N VAL A 127 -6.80 -13.80 3.22
CA VAL A 127 -6.99 -13.30 1.84
C VAL A 127 -5.72 -12.63 1.28
N GLY A 128 -4.93 -11.97 2.14
CA GLY A 128 -3.69 -11.28 1.76
C GLY A 128 -2.50 -12.20 1.50
N GLU A 129 -2.53 -13.49 1.88
CA GLU A 129 -1.36 -14.38 1.81
C GLU A 129 -0.71 -14.44 0.42
N GLY A 130 -1.52 -14.34 -0.64
CA GLY A 130 -1.06 -14.35 -2.03
C GLY A 130 -0.11 -13.21 -2.38
N LEU A 131 -0.27 -12.05 -1.75
CA LEU A 131 0.52 -10.82 -1.98
C LEU A 131 1.94 -10.88 -1.37
N PHE A 132 2.24 -11.92 -0.61
CA PHE A 132 3.53 -12.11 0.06
C PHE A 132 4.32 -13.30 -0.49
N THR A 133 3.96 -13.78 -1.68
CA THR A 133 4.63 -14.88 -2.34
C THR A 133 5.78 -14.42 -3.24
N ARG A 134 6.77 -15.31 -3.46
CA ARG A 134 7.83 -15.05 -4.45
C ARG A 134 7.27 -14.81 -5.85
N GLU A 135 6.23 -15.56 -6.23
CA GLU A 135 5.57 -15.42 -7.52
C GLU A 135 5.00 -14.00 -7.69
N PHE A 136 4.30 -13.51 -6.68
CA PHE A 136 3.74 -12.16 -6.69
C PHE A 136 4.80 -11.07 -6.83
N TYR A 137 5.90 -11.15 -6.09
CA TYR A 137 7.01 -10.21 -6.24
C TYR A 137 7.67 -10.26 -7.61
N GLY A 138 7.72 -11.44 -8.24
CA GLY A 138 8.16 -11.59 -9.63
C GLY A 138 7.20 -10.92 -10.63
N LEU A 139 5.90 -11.01 -10.37
CA LEU A 139 4.89 -10.31 -11.17
C LEU A 139 4.97 -8.79 -11.00
N CYS A 140 5.18 -8.30 -9.77
CA CYS A 140 5.42 -6.88 -9.51
C CYS A 140 6.65 -6.37 -10.28
N TYR A 141 7.76 -7.13 -10.23
CA TYR A 141 8.96 -6.76 -10.96
C TYR A 141 8.73 -6.68 -12.48
N LYS A 142 7.95 -7.60 -13.04
CA LYS A 142 7.58 -7.64 -14.46
C LYS A 142 6.67 -6.47 -14.85
N ALA A 143 5.75 -6.07 -13.97
CA ALA A 143 4.80 -4.98 -14.21
C ALA A 143 5.44 -3.58 -14.09
N LEU A 144 6.63 -3.49 -13.47
CA LEU A 144 7.36 -2.24 -13.30
C LEU A 144 8.19 -1.91 -14.55
N HIS A 145 8.23 -0.63 -14.91
CA HIS A 145 9.21 -0.07 -15.85
C HIS A 145 10.65 -0.29 -15.35
N GLN A 146 11.64 -0.10 -16.23
CA GLN A 146 13.06 -0.44 -15.97
C GLN A 146 13.60 0.14 -14.64
N ASP A 147 13.25 1.37 -14.30
CA ASP A 147 13.68 2.07 -13.08
C ASP A 147 12.54 2.20 -12.05
N GLY A 148 11.51 1.37 -12.20
CA GLY A 148 10.34 1.37 -11.34
C GLY A 148 10.63 0.90 -9.93
N ILE A 149 9.83 1.35 -8.98
CA ILE A 149 9.98 1.09 -7.57
C ILE A 149 8.78 0.29 -7.05
N MET A 150 9.03 -0.74 -6.28
CA MET A 150 8.01 -1.38 -5.45
C MET A 150 8.24 -1.00 -3.99
N ILE A 151 7.17 -0.62 -3.31
CA ILE A 151 7.14 -0.46 -1.87
C ILE A 151 6.12 -1.40 -1.26
N ASN A 152 6.49 -2.03 -0.14
CA ASN A 152 5.64 -2.98 0.54
C ASN A 152 5.77 -2.80 2.05
N GLN A 153 4.63 -2.71 2.72
CA GLN A 153 4.54 -2.68 4.18
C GLN A 153 4.84 -4.08 4.74
N HIS A 154 5.50 -4.12 5.89
CA HIS A 154 5.78 -5.34 6.65
C HIS A 154 5.59 -5.10 8.14
N GLU A 155 5.48 -6.22 8.86
CA GLU A 155 5.38 -6.28 10.31
C GLU A 155 6.58 -5.63 11.01
N SER A 156 6.42 -5.41 12.31
CA SER A 156 7.46 -4.85 13.18
C SER A 156 8.67 -5.80 13.30
N PRO A 157 9.93 -5.31 13.19
CA PRO A 157 11.10 -6.14 13.39
C PRO A 157 11.44 -6.38 14.88
N PHE A 158 10.72 -5.77 15.83
CA PHE A 158 11.07 -5.78 17.25
C PHE A 158 10.58 -7.00 18.00
N TYR A 159 9.49 -7.61 17.57
CA TYR A 159 8.96 -8.83 18.18
C TYR A 159 9.46 -10.06 17.44
N ARG A 160 9.79 -11.13 18.19
CA ARG A 160 10.50 -12.29 17.65
C ARG A 160 9.77 -12.95 16.47
N ASP A 161 8.48 -13.17 16.60
CA ASP A 161 7.71 -13.86 15.56
C ASP A 161 7.52 -12.99 14.32
N GLU A 162 7.29 -11.71 14.53
CA GLU A 162 7.17 -10.70 13.46
C GLU A 162 8.51 -10.49 12.75
N SER A 163 9.62 -10.39 13.48
CA SER A 163 10.95 -10.25 12.89
C SER A 163 11.33 -11.43 11.98
N TYR A 164 10.87 -12.64 12.32
CA TYR A 164 11.04 -13.80 11.45
C TYR A 164 10.25 -13.67 10.15
N MET A 165 9.04 -13.13 10.20
CA MET A 165 8.22 -12.84 9.01
C MET A 165 8.88 -11.80 8.12
N VAL A 166 9.37 -10.68 8.67
CA VAL A 166 10.12 -9.65 7.94
C VAL A 166 11.32 -10.25 7.22
N GLN A 167 12.12 -11.09 7.89
CA GLN A 167 13.27 -11.76 7.28
C GLN A 167 12.86 -12.68 6.12
N ARG A 168 11.78 -13.44 6.30
CA ARG A 168 11.25 -14.35 5.28
C ARG A 168 10.76 -13.58 4.04
N MET A 169 10.05 -12.46 4.25
CA MET A 169 9.58 -11.62 3.15
C MET A 169 10.75 -10.96 2.41
N HIS A 170 11.71 -10.40 3.14
CA HIS A 170 12.93 -9.86 2.55
C HIS A 170 13.66 -10.89 1.68
N GLN A 171 13.79 -12.14 2.16
CA GLN A 171 14.41 -13.23 1.38
C GLN A 171 13.65 -13.56 0.09
N ARG A 172 12.33 -13.34 0.04
CA ARG A 172 11.53 -13.53 -1.17
C ARG A 172 11.72 -12.36 -2.15
N ILE A 173 11.72 -11.14 -1.64
CA ILE A 173 11.84 -9.91 -2.46
C ILE A 173 13.20 -9.85 -3.16
N VAL A 174 14.30 -10.16 -2.46
CA VAL A 174 15.66 -10.13 -3.03
C VAL A 174 15.89 -11.14 -4.16
N GLN A 175 14.99 -12.10 -4.34
CA GLN A 175 15.05 -13.03 -5.47
C GLN A 175 14.52 -12.41 -6.78
N SER A 176 13.72 -11.36 -6.69
CA SER A 176 13.13 -10.67 -7.84
C SER A 176 13.73 -9.29 -8.07
N PHE A 177 14.06 -8.57 -7.00
CA PHE A 177 14.56 -7.20 -7.06
C PHE A 177 16.06 -7.12 -6.80
N PRO A 178 16.85 -6.46 -7.68
CA PRO A 178 18.30 -6.37 -7.53
C PRO A 178 18.74 -5.44 -6.38
N ILE A 179 17.90 -4.47 -6.02
CA ILE A 179 18.16 -3.53 -4.92
C ILE A 179 16.96 -3.58 -3.97
N VAL A 180 17.21 -3.96 -2.73
CA VAL A 180 16.19 -3.99 -1.68
C VAL A 180 16.71 -3.22 -0.48
N LYS A 181 15.91 -2.28 0.02
CA LYS A 181 16.21 -1.47 1.21
C LYS A 181 15.03 -1.56 2.18
N VAL A 182 15.35 -1.60 3.45
CA VAL A 182 14.37 -1.54 4.53
C VAL A 182 14.52 -0.20 5.23
N TYR A 183 13.42 0.48 5.45
CA TYR A 183 13.34 1.63 6.33
C TYR A 183 12.20 1.43 7.33
N GLN A 184 12.16 2.23 8.35
CA GLN A 184 11.23 2.04 9.45
C GLN A 184 10.55 3.37 9.80
N GLY A 185 9.25 3.30 10.02
CA GLY A 185 8.46 4.34 10.66
C GLY A 185 8.01 3.90 12.04
N PHE A 186 7.60 4.85 12.84
CA PHE A 186 6.94 4.62 14.13
C PHE A 186 5.58 5.27 14.10
N ILE A 187 4.54 4.45 14.18
CA ILE A 187 3.15 4.92 14.27
C ILE A 187 2.69 4.67 15.72
N PRO A 188 2.33 5.72 16.48
CA PRO A 188 2.03 5.59 17.90
C PRO A 188 0.82 4.72 18.23
N SER A 189 -0.13 4.57 17.30
CA SER A 189 -1.40 3.88 17.55
C SER A 189 -1.38 2.39 17.25
N TYR A 190 -0.39 1.90 16.49
CA TYR A 190 -0.28 0.48 16.12
C TYR A 190 1.13 0.10 15.64
#